data_f2cda878e8c58421940e6c00e9d8cf8c
#
_entry.id   f2cda878e8c58421940e6c00e9d8cf8c
#
_cell.length_a   1.000
_cell.length_b   1.000
_cell.length_c   1.000
_cell.angle_alpha   90.00
_cell.angle_beta   90.00
_cell.angle_gamma   90.00
#
_symmetry.space_group_name_H-M   'P 1'
#
loop_
_entity.id
_entity.type
_entity.pdbx_description
1 polymer ?
#
loop_
_entity_poly.entity_id
_entity_poly.type
_entity_poly.pdbx_seq_one_letter_code
_entity_poly.pdbx_strand_id
1 'polypeptide(L)'
;ALTARGVDLEGVQIKKDEKTFFWSGRYHMDMNSRDTLETQLNVLENFVPVVPDSFQDCEFLMLGNLVPSVQSSVIKQLKNRPKLIVMDTMNFWMEIMMDDLLHTISLVDVLMVNDSEARQLSGEYSLVKAAKKIMGMGPKYLIIKKGEHGALLFHEDQVFFAPALPLEEVFDPTGAGDTFAGGFIGHIVRTKDISFENMKTAIIVGSA
;
A
#
# COMPACT_ATOMS: atom_id res chain seq x y z
N ALA A 1 -14.61 17.79 -4.78
CA ALA A 1 -14.79 16.45 -5.41
C ALA A 1 -14.89 15.37 -4.35
N LEU A 2 -13.93 15.23 -3.41
CA LEU A 2 -13.90 14.16 -2.40
C LEU A 2 -15.08 14.22 -1.43
N THR A 3 -15.40 15.40 -0.90
CA THR A 3 -16.54 15.60 0.02
C THR A 3 -17.88 15.16 -0.61
N ALA A 4 -18.06 15.40 -1.92
CA ALA A 4 -19.26 14.95 -2.63
C ALA A 4 -19.38 13.43 -2.74
N ARG A 5 -18.31 12.71 -2.43
CA ARG A 5 -18.24 11.23 -2.37
C ARG A 5 -18.27 10.70 -0.94
N GLY A 6 -18.57 11.56 0.05
CA GLY A 6 -18.66 11.18 1.47
C GLY A 6 -17.31 11.00 2.15
N VAL A 7 -16.21 11.46 1.55
CA VAL A 7 -14.88 11.43 2.18
C VAL A 7 -14.79 12.55 3.21
N ASP A 8 -14.49 12.18 4.45
CA ASP A 8 -14.20 13.15 5.51
C ASP A 8 -12.78 13.73 5.31
N LEU A 9 -12.67 15.03 5.32
CA LEU A 9 -11.43 15.77 5.08
C LEU A 9 -10.85 16.41 6.35
N GLU A 10 -11.34 16.08 7.54
CA GLU A 10 -10.84 16.64 8.80
C GLU A 10 -9.32 16.40 8.97
N GLY A 11 -8.83 15.24 8.52
CA GLY A 11 -7.40 14.90 8.56
C GLY A 11 -6.54 15.52 7.45
N VAL A 12 -7.12 16.29 6.51
CA VAL A 12 -6.36 16.86 5.39
C VAL A 12 -5.64 18.13 5.82
N GLN A 13 -4.32 18.06 5.87
CA GLN A 13 -3.46 19.19 6.20
C GLN A 13 -3.03 19.92 4.92
N ILE A 14 -3.46 21.19 4.77
CA ILE A 14 -3.15 22.02 3.60
C ILE A 14 -2.05 23.03 3.97
N LYS A 15 -0.88 22.91 3.32
CA LYS A 15 0.25 23.82 3.44
C LYS A 15 0.26 24.79 2.26
N LYS A 16 -0.26 26.02 2.47
CA LYS A 16 -0.48 27.00 1.38
C LYS A 16 0.80 27.56 0.79
N ASP A 17 1.88 27.60 1.58
CA ASP A 17 3.14 28.24 1.22
C ASP A 17 4.21 27.23 0.75
N GLU A 18 3.85 25.95 0.67
CA GLU A 18 4.73 24.87 0.24
C GLU A 18 4.23 24.23 -1.07
N LYS A 19 5.16 23.76 -1.90
CA LYS A 19 4.82 23.01 -3.11
C LYS A 19 4.33 21.61 -2.74
N THR A 20 3.36 21.10 -3.51
CA THR A 20 2.92 19.71 -3.35
C THR A 20 3.99 18.73 -3.80
N PHE A 21 3.93 17.51 -3.32
CA PHE A 21 4.74 16.41 -3.83
C PHE A 21 4.64 16.31 -5.35
N PHE A 22 5.77 16.06 -6.00
CA PHE A 22 5.84 15.89 -7.44
C PHE A 22 6.64 14.63 -7.78
N TRP A 23 6.09 13.82 -8.65
CA TRP A 23 6.77 12.68 -9.26
C TRP A 23 6.52 12.69 -10.76
N SER A 24 7.53 12.37 -11.54
CA SER A 24 7.40 12.10 -12.96
C SER A 24 8.15 10.83 -13.35
N GLY A 25 7.57 10.07 -14.27
CA GLY A 25 8.13 8.82 -14.75
C GLY A 25 7.78 8.57 -16.20
N ARG A 26 8.48 7.62 -16.79
CA ARG A 26 8.21 7.10 -18.14
C ARG A 26 7.87 5.63 -18.04
N TYR A 27 6.68 5.25 -18.45
CA TYR A 27 6.30 3.85 -18.55
C TYR A 27 6.88 3.24 -19.83
N HIS A 28 7.30 1.99 -19.75
CA HIS A 28 7.74 1.20 -20.89
C HIS A 28 6.55 0.66 -21.66
N MET A 29 6.80 0.02 -22.82
CA MET A 29 5.74 -0.50 -23.69
C MET A 29 4.84 -1.55 -23.04
N ASP A 30 5.35 -2.23 -22.00
CA ASP A 30 4.61 -3.23 -21.21
C ASP A 30 3.67 -2.60 -20.17
N MET A 31 3.70 -1.28 -19.97
CA MET A 31 2.93 -0.52 -18.99
C MET A 31 3.06 -1.02 -17.53
N ASN A 32 3.95 -1.99 -17.28
CA ASN A 32 4.27 -2.52 -15.95
C ASN A 32 5.59 -1.96 -15.42
N SER A 33 6.55 -1.75 -16.32
CA SER A 33 7.88 -1.21 -15.99
C SER A 33 7.91 0.30 -16.19
N ARG A 34 8.64 1.00 -15.32
CA ARG A 34 8.80 2.47 -15.42
C ARG A 34 10.19 2.92 -15.00
N ASP A 35 10.65 4.00 -15.60
CA ASP A 35 11.79 4.78 -15.12
C ASP A 35 11.28 6.00 -14.35
N THR A 36 11.77 6.22 -13.14
CA THR A 36 11.55 7.49 -12.44
C THR A 36 12.48 8.54 -13.02
N LEU A 37 11.90 9.63 -13.53
CA LEU A 37 12.66 10.76 -14.10
C LEU A 37 12.97 11.80 -13.04
N GLU A 38 12.01 12.09 -12.16
CA GLU A 38 12.14 13.11 -11.12
C GLU A 38 11.25 12.81 -9.94
N THR A 39 11.76 13.06 -8.72
CA THR A 39 11.00 13.05 -7.48
C THR A 39 11.33 14.29 -6.67
N GLN A 40 10.31 15.09 -6.33
CA GLN A 40 10.42 16.24 -5.44
C GLN A 40 9.53 15.99 -4.23
N LEU A 41 10.11 15.80 -3.06
CA LEU A 41 9.34 15.54 -1.83
C LEU A 41 8.52 16.77 -1.42
N ASN A 42 9.09 17.97 -1.58
CA ASN A 42 8.41 19.22 -1.27
C ASN A 42 7.76 19.17 0.13
N VAL A 43 6.44 19.41 0.22
CA VAL A 43 5.69 19.38 1.49
C VAL A 43 5.87 18.06 2.28
N LEU A 44 6.21 16.95 1.63
CA LEU A 44 6.40 15.66 2.30
C LEU A 44 7.75 15.52 3.00
N GLU A 45 8.74 16.35 2.67
CA GLU A 45 10.10 16.24 3.26
C GLU A 45 10.06 16.42 4.78
N ASN A 46 9.24 17.35 5.27
CA ASN A 46 9.09 17.67 6.68
C ASN A 46 7.65 17.45 7.19
N PHE A 47 6.90 16.59 6.53
CA PHE A 47 5.52 16.35 6.87
C PHE A 47 5.36 15.62 8.20
N VAL A 48 4.62 16.24 9.12
CA VAL A 48 4.23 15.63 10.39
C VAL A 48 2.73 15.44 10.36
N PRO A 49 2.24 14.19 10.27
CA PRO A 49 0.80 13.92 10.27
C PRO A 49 0.20 14.20 11.64
N VAL A 50 -0.99 14.77 11.64
CA VAL A 50 -1.84 14.90 12.83
C VAL A 50 -3.11 14.11 12.58
N VAL A 51 -3.31 13.06 13.36
CA VAL A 51 -4.52 12.23 13.29
C VAL A 51 -5.61 12.90 14.13
N PRO A 52 -6.73 13.38 13.53
CA PRO A 52 -7.83 13.94 14.29
C PRO A 52 -8.37 13.00 15.34
N ASP A 53 -8.87 13.53 16.45
CA ASP A 53 -9.43 12.71 17.56
C ASP A 53 -10.55 11.77 17.11
N SER A 54 -11.35 12.21 16.13
CA SER A 54 -12.42 11.44 15.49
C SER A 54 -11.91 10.19 14.74
N PHE A 55 -10.64 10.17 14.30
CA PHE A 55 -10.04 9.07 13.55
C PHE A 55 -9.14 8.18 14.40
N GLN A 56 -8.80 8.58 15.65
CA GLN A 56 -7.87 7.84 16.50
C GLN A 56 -8.40 6.49 17.00
N ASP A 57 -9.69 6.20 16.80
CA ASP A 57 -10.33 4.91 17.16
C ASP A 57 -10.91 4.19 15.93
N CYS A 58 -10.20 4.24 14.82
CA CYS A 58 -10.62 3.61 13.57
C CYS A 58 -10.48 2.07 13.66
N GLU A 59 -11.47 1.35 13.12
CA GLU A 59 -11.44 -0.13 13.07
C GLU A 59 -10.42 -0.66 12.05
N PHE A 60 -10.17 0.08 10.98
CA PHE A 60 -9.30 -0.30 9.87
C PHE A 60 -8.41 0.88 9.48
N LEU A 61 -7.15 0.62 9.21
CA LEU A 61 -6.18 1.63 8.80
C LEU A 61 -5.51 1.21 7.49
N MET A 62 -5.51 2.12 6.51
CA MET A 62 -4.71 1.99 5.30
C MET A 62 -3.61 3.05 5.32
N LEU A 63 -2.37 2.61 5.27
CA LEU A 63 -1.18 3.43 5.13
C LEU A 63 -0.76 3.40 3.66
N GLY A 64 -1.17 4.41 2.90
CA GLY A 64 -0.74 4.59 1.53
C GLY A 64 0.77 4.84 1.45
N ASN A 65 1.32 4.78 0.24
CA ASN A 65 2.75 4.97 0.01
C ASN A 65 3.21 6.37 0.43
N LEU A 66 3.89 6.46 1.56
CA LEU A 66 4.50 7.66 2.14
C LEU A 66 5.83 7.28 2.80
N VAL A 67 6.55 8.31 3.31
CA VAL A 67 7.75 8.12 4.14
C VAL A 67 7.45 7.14 5.28
N PRO A 68 8.23 6.06 5.47
CA PRO A 68 7.93 5.03 6.48
C PRO A 68 7.80 5.56 7.91
N SER A 69 8.64 6.53 8.30
CA SER A 69 8.53 7.17 9.63
C SER A 69 7.22 7.94 9.81
N VAL A 70 6.68 8.54 8.74
CA VAL A 70 5.34 9.17 8.74
C VAL A 70 4.26 8.12 8.93
N GLN A 71 4.32 7.01 8.20
CA GLN A 71 3.36 5.90 8.33
C GLN A 71 3.36 5.33 9.77
N SER A 72 4.54 5.06 10.36
CA SER A 72 4.64 4.57 11.73
C SER A 72 4.16 5.60 12.77
N SER A 73 4.34 6.90 12.50
CA SER A 73 3.86 7.97 13.40
C SER A 73 2.33 8.04 13.46
N VAL A 74 1.64 7.74 12.36
CA VAL A 74 0.17 7.63 12.33
C VAL A 74 -0.30 6.51 13.26
N ILE A 75 0.32 5.32 13.19
CA ILE A 75 -0.03 4.19 14.06
C ILE A 75 0.11 4.57 15.54
N LYS A 76 1.18 5.30 15.90
CA LYS A 76 1.46 5.72 17.29
C LYS A 76 0.45 6.72 17.85
N GLN A 77 -0.29 7.43 17.02
CA GLN A 77 -1.30 8.42 17.42
C GLN A 77 -2.68 7.79 17.68
N LEU A 78 -2.88 6.53 17.32
CA LEU A 78 -4.16 5.85 17.53
C LEU A 78 -4.35 5.48 19.01
N LYS A 79 -5.58 5.67 19.52
CA LYS A 79 -5.95 5.29 20.90
C LYS A 79 -5.98 3.77 21.07
N ASN A 80 -6.49 3.06 20.08
CA ASN A 80 -6.57 1.61 20.05
C ASN A 80 -5.95 1.09 18.75
N ARG A 81 -5.34 -0.11 18.79
CA ARG A 81 -4.86 -0.74 17.56
C ARG A 81 -6.06 -1.12 16.68
N PRO A 82 -6.09 -0.74 15.42
CA PRO A 82 -7.07 -1.20 14.45
C PRO A 82 -7.12 -2.73 14.34
N LYS A 83 -8.28 -3.27 13.97
CA LYS A 83 -8.45 -4.71 13.68
C LYS A 83 -7.56 -5.18 12.54
N LEU A 84 -7.29 -4.30 11.58
CA LEU A 84 -6.40 -4.55 10.45
C LEU A 84 -5.67 -3.27 10.07
N ILE A 85 -4.35 -3.36 9.97
CA ILE A 85 -3.48 -2.31 9.44
C ILE A 85 -2.90 -2.82 8.12
N VAL A 86 -3.21 -2.11 7.04
CA VAL A 86 -2.71 -2.40 5.68
C VAL A 86 -1.70 -1.33 5.30
N MET A 87 -0.61 -1.72 4.69
CA MET A 87 0.46 -0.81 4.25
C MET A 87 0.80 -1.06 2.80
N ASP A 88 0.92 0.01 2.03
CA ASP A 88 1.60 0.03 0.72
C ASP A 88 2.94 0.76 0.84
N THR A 89 3.88 0.44 -0.04
CA THR A 89 5.23 1.02 -0.05
C THR A 89 5.77 1.07 -1.48
N MET A 90 7.00 1.55 -1.65
CA MET A 90 7.70 1.55 -2.93
C MET A 90 9.21 1.31 -2.76
N ASN A 91 9.86 0.93 -3.86
CA ASN A 91 11.30 0.68 -3.92
C ASN A 91 12.17 1.84 -3.43
N PHE A 92 11.77 3.09 -3.65
CA PHE A 92 12.51 4.26 -3.20
C PHE A 92 12.83 4.23 -1.69
N TRP A 93 11.87 3.82 -0.87
CA TRP A 93 12.10 3.71 0.58
C TRP A 93 13.04 2.57 0.95
N MET A 94 13.05 1.50 0.16
CA MET A 94 14.00 0.40 0.32
C MET A 94 15.45 0.82 0.07
N GLU A 95 15.65 1.84 -0.76
CA GLU A 95 16.99 2.37 -1.10
C GLU A 95 17.53 3.35 -0.07
N ILE A 96 16.66 4.21 0.49
CA ILE A 96 17.10 5.34 1.30
C ILE A 96 16.71 5.29 2.78
N MET A 97 15.71 4.45 3.17
CA MET A 97 15.14 4.41 4.53
C MET A 97 14.79 2.98 4.97
N MET A 98 15.67 2.02 4.69
CA MET A 98 15.38 0.59 4.92
C MET A 98 15.03 0.29 6.38
N ASP A 99 15.76 0.86 7.35
CA ASP A 99 15.54 0.58 8.77
C ASP A 99 14.16 1.08 9.24
N ASP A 100 13.76 2.29 8.84
CA ASP A 100 12.43 2.83 9.14
C ASP A 100 11.33 2.02 8.44
N LEU A 101 11.59 1.56 7.22
CA LEU A 101 10.67 0.70 6.47
C LEU A 101 10.46 -0.63 7.18
N LEU A 102 11.52 -1.32 7.58
CA LEU A 102 11.44 -2.60 8.30
C LEU A 102 10.74 -2.43 9.65
N HIS A 103 11.03 -1.33 10.36
CA HIS A 103 10.30 -1.00 11.58
C HIS A 103 8.80 -0.86 11.31
N THR A 104 8.41 -0.11 10.27
CA THR A 104 7.00 0.10 9.95
C THR A 104 6.31 -1.20 9.49
N ILE A 105 6.99 -2.02 8.67
CA ILE A 105 6.52 -3.34 8.25
C ILE A 105 6.21 -4.24 9.47
N SER A 106 7.02 -4.16 10.53
CA SER A 106 6.78 -4.96 11.75
C SER A 106 5.52 -4.58 12.52
N LEU A 107 4.94 -3.41 12.24
CA LEU A 107 3.74 -2.90 12.93
C LEU A 107 2.42 -3.22 12.21
N VAL A 108 2.46 -3.70 10.96
CA VAL A 108 1.27 -3.87 10.12
C VAL A 108 0.84 -5.33 10.02
N ASP A 109 -0.42 -5.56 9.65
CA ASP A 109 -0.98 -6.91 9.48
C ASP A 109 -0.89 -7.36 8.01
N VAL A 110 -1.05 -6.43 7.07
CA VAL A 110 -0.99 -6.69 5.61
C VAL A 110 0.02 -5.77 4.98
N LEU A 111 0.98 -6.32 4.26
CA LEU A 111 1.87 -5.56 3.39
C LEU A 111 1.48 -5.78 1.92
N MET A 112 1.37 -4.70 1.16
CA MET A 112 1.20 -4.71 -0.29
C MET A 112 2.48 -4.25 -0.96
N VAL A 113 2.96 -5.02 -1.94
CA VAL A 113 4.12 -4.69 -2.76
C VAL A 113 3.89 -5.17 -4.19
N ASN A 114 4.62 -4.64 -5.16
CA ASN A 114 4.69 -5.29 -6.47
C ASN A 114 5.77 -6.40 -6.45
N ASP A 115 5.86 -7.17 -7.54
CA ASP A 115 6.77 -8.31 -7.61
C ASP A 115 8.26 -7.91 -7.62
N SER A 116 8.61 -6.75 -8.19
CA SER A 116 9.98 -6.23 -8.15
C SER A 116 10.36 -5.75 -6.74
N GLU A 117 9.45 -5.07 -6.06
CA GLU A 117 9.60 -4.66 -4.66
C GLU A 117 9.73 -5.86 -3.73
N ALA A 118 8.92 -6.92 -3.95
CA ALA A 118 9.03 -8.14 -3.17
C ALA A 118 10.41 -8.81 -3.31
N ARG A 119 10.95 -8.84 -4.53
CA ARG A 119 12.30 -9.36 -4.79
C ARG A 119 13.38 -8.49 -4.16
N GLN A 120 13.28 -7.17 -4.29
CA GLN A 120 14.23 -6.22 -3.71
C GLN A 120 14.25 -6.32 -2.18
N LEU A 121 13.09 -6.26 -1.53
CA LEU A 121 12.95 -6.30 -0.08
C LEU A 121 13.47 -7.62 0.51
N SER A 122 13.23 -8.73 -0.16
CA SER A 122 13.61 -10.06 0.32
C SER A 122 15.00 -10.51 -0.11
N GLY A 123 15.51 -9.99 -1.23
CA GLY A 123 16.71 -10.52 -1.89
C GLY A 123 16.47 -11.87 -2.58
N GLU A 124 15.21 -12.30 -2.76
CA GLU A 124 14.84 -13.59 -3.34
C GLU A 124 14.18 -13.40 -4.71
N TYR A 125 14.62 -14.16 -5.72
CA TYR A 125 13.98 -14.11 -7.05
C TYR A 125 12.61 -14.79 -7.06
N SER A 126 12.48 -15.94 -6.37
CA SER A 126 11.22 -16.67 -6.25
C SER A 126 10.24 -15.94 -5.34
N LEU A 127 9.05 -15.59 -5.85
CA LEU A 127 8.03 -14.86 -5.07
C LEU A 127 7.53 -15.66 -3.87
N VAL A 128 7.55 -17.00 -3.92
CA VAL A 128 7.19 -17.85 -2.78
C VAL A 128 8.25 -17.76 -1.67
N LYS A 129 9.53 -17.75 -2.03
CA LYS A 129 10.62 -17.54 -1.06
C LYS A 129 10.63 -16.13 -0.53
N ALA A 130 10.41 -15.15 -1.41
CA ALA A 130 10.27 -13.74 -1.04
C ALA A 130 9.15 -13.56 0.00
N ALA A 131 7.98 -14.15 -0.26
CA ALA A 131 6.84 -14.07 0.66
C ALA A 131 7.16 -14.63 2.05
N LYS A 132 7.77 -15.82 2.14
CA LYS A 132 8.17 -16.40 3.43
C LYS A 132 9.11 -15.48 4.21
N LYS A 133 10.07 -14.86 3.52
CA LYS A 133 11.05 -13.97 4.14
C LYS A 133 10.40 -12.66 4.59
N ILE A 134 9.53 -12.07 3.76
CA ILE A 134 8.83 -10.82 4.09
C ILE A 134 7.83 -11.02 5.23
N MET A 135 7.06 -12.10 5.23
CA MET A 135 6.15 -12.40 6.35
C MET A 135 6.90 -12.60 7.67
N GLY A 136 8.13 -13.12 7.61
CA GLY A 136 9.03 -13.16 8.76
C GLY A 136 9.48 -11.79 9.32
N MET A 137 9.23 -10.69 8.59
CA MET A 137 9.50 -9.32 9.04
C MET A 137 8.36 -8.72 9.88
N GLY A 138 7.18 -9.36 9.93
CA GLY A 138 6.06 -8.93 10.78
C GLY A 138 4.65 -9.13 10.24
N PRO A 139 4.36 -8.85 8.95
CA PRO A 139 3.00 -8.92 8.44
C PRO A 139 2.48 -10.36 8.40
N LYS A 140 1.20 -10.53 8.77
CA LYS A 140 0.51 -11.83 8.71
C LYS A 140 0.10 -12.20 7.28
N TYR A 141 -0.16 -11.18 6.47
CA TYR A 141 -0.58 -11.31 5.09
C TYR A 141 0.34 -10.51 4.18
N LEU A 142 0.70 -11.09 3.06
CA LEU A 142 1.44 -10.39 2.01
C LEU A 142 0.67 -10.45 0.71
N ILE A 143 0.48 -9.28 0.08
CA ILE A 143 -0.11 -9.17 -1.24
C ILE A 143 1.00 -8.75 -2.21
N ILE A 144 1.25 -9.56 -3.24
CA ILE A 144 2.20 -9.24 -4.31
C ILE A 144 1.42 -8.93 -5.58
N LYS A 145 1.40 -7.66 -5.96
CA LYS A 145 0.78 -7.14 -7.20
C LYS A 145 1.70 -7.47 -8.38
N LYS A 146 1.15 -7.94 -9.50
CA LYS A 146 1.91 -8.38 -10.68
C LYS A 146 1.40 -7.71 -11.97
N GLY A 147 0.87 -6.51 -11.89
CA GLY A 147 0.31 -5.78 -13.02
C GLY A 147 -0.76 -6.60 -13.75
N GLU A 148 -0.66 -6.70 -15.06
CA GLU A 148 -1.59 -7.45 -15.90
C GLU A 148 -1.69 -8.96 -15.57
N HIS A 149 -0.73 -9.47 -14.80
CA HIS A 149 -0.72 -10.87 -14.35
C HIS A 149 -1.44 -11.09 -13.01
N GLY A 150 -2.17 -10.08 -12.50
CA GLY A 150 -2.97 -10.21 -11.29
C GLY A 150 -2.20 -10.05 -9.99
N ALA A 151 -2.61 -10.75 -8.94
CA ALA A 151 -2.02 -10.64 -7.61
C ALA A 151 -1.94 -11.99 -6.89
N LEU A 152 -0.96 -12.11 -6.00
CA LEU A 152 -0.79 -13.23 -5.09
C LEU A 152 -1.10 -12.77 -3.67
N LEU A 153 -1.86 -13.54 -2.92
CA LEU A 153 -2.08 -13.39 -1.48
C LEU A 153 -1.42 -14.55 -0.75
N PHE A 154 -0.56 -14.23 0.20
CA PHE A 154 0.09 -15.21 1.08
C PHE A 154 -0.37 -15.02 2.53
N HIS A 155 -0.62 -16.12 3.20
CA HIS A 155 -0.90 -16.20 4.63
C HIS A 155 -0.45 -17.56 5.16
N GLU A 156 0.48 -17.59 6.10
CA GLU A 156 1.09 -18.84 6.59
C GLU A 156 1.60 -19.70 5.42
N ASP A 157 1.14 -20.93 5.28
CA ASP A 157 1.47 -21.85 4.17
C ASP A 157 0.46 -21.78 3.02
N GLN A 158 -0.50 -20.86 3.07
CA GLN A 158 -1.54 -20.70 2.05
C GLN A 158 -1.13 -19.66 1.02
N VAL A 159 -1.49 -19.90 -0.23
CA VAL A 159 -1.35 -18.95 -1.33
C VAL A 159 -2.61 -18.93 -2.16
N PHE A 160 -3.07 -17.73 -2.50
CA PHE A 160 -4.17 -17.52 -3.45
C PHE A 160 -3.70 -16.65 -4.60
N PHE A 161 -4.07 -17.02 -5.81
CA PHE A 161 -3.80 -16.24 -7.02
C PHE A 161 -5.11 -15.70 -7.58
N ALA A 162 -5.19 -14.37 -7.76
CA ALA A 162 -6.26 -13.70 -8.47
C ALA A 162 -5.73 -13.20 -9.82
N PRO A 163 -6.33 -13.57 -10.95
CA PRO A 163 -6.01 -12.98 -12.24
C PRO A 163 -6.46 -11.51 -12.28
N ALA A 164 -5.76 -10.68 -13.07
CA ALA A 164 -6.25 -9.36 -13.41
C ALA A 164 -7.38 -9.44 -14.44
N LEU A 165 -8.25 -8.42 -14.46
CA LEU A 165 -9.19 -8.22 -15.54
C LEU A 165 -8.40 -7.84 -16.81
N PRO A 166 -8.52 -8.60 -17.92
CA PRO A 166 -7.86 -8.25 -19.17
C PRO A 166 -8.42 -6.94 -19.73
N LEU A 167 -7.52 -5.99 -20.00
CA LEU A 167 -7.86 -4.72 -20.63
C LEU A 167 -7.29 -4.71 -22.06
N GLU A 168 -8.08 -4.21 -23.02
CA GLU A 168 -7.64 -4.07 -24.40
C GLU A 168 -6.57 -2.97 -24.53
N GLU A 169 -6.75 -1.86 -23.79
CA GLU A 169 -5.81 -0.73 -23.79
C GLU A 169 -5.56 -0.23 -22.37
N VAL A 170 -4.31 0.12 -22.08
CA VAL A 170 -3.90 0.78 -20.84
C VAL A 170 -3.26 2.11 -21.22
N PHE A 171 -3.89 3.22 -20.85
CA PHE A 171 -3.42 4.57 -21.17
C PHE A 171 -2.45 5.12 -20.13
N ASP A 172 -2.77 4.95 -18.86
CA ASP A 172 -1.96 5.44 -17.74
C ASP A 172 -2.17 4.54 -16.50
N PRO A 173 -1.17 3.72 -16.13
CA PRO A 173 -1.26 2.85 -14.99
C PRO A 173 -0.93 3.55 -13.67
N THR A 174 -0.66 4.87 -13.67
CA THR A 174 -0.38 5.62 -12.44
C THR A 174 -1.57 5.57 -11.50
N GLY A 175 -1.33 5.16 -10.25
CA GLY A 175 -2.38 5.00 -9.24
C GLY A 175 -3.15 3.67 -9.31
N ALA A 176 -2.82 2.76 -10.24
CA ALA A 176 -3.44 1.44 -10.27
C ALA A 176 -3.22 0.67 -8.95
N GLY A 177 -2.02 0.77 -8.37
CA GLY A 177 -1.72 0.19 -7.06
C GLY A 177 -2.56 0.78 -5.93
N ASP A 178 -2.75 2.10 -5.92
CA ASP A 178 -3.59 2.79 -4.93
C ASP A 178 -5.07 2.41 -5.10
N THR A 179 -5.54 2.28 -6.35
CA THR A 179 -6.91 1.85 -6.66
C THR A 179 -7.15 0.41 -6.21
N PHE A 180 -6.20 -0.49 -6.47
CA PHE A 180 -6.22 -1.86 -5.98
C PHE A 180 -6.32 -1.90 -4.44
N ALA A 181 -5.46 -1.14 -3.76
CA ALA A 181 -5.46 -1.06 -2.30
C ALA A 181 -6.79 -0.49 -1.77
N GLY A 182 -7.34 0.53 -2.42
CA GLY A 182 -8.65 1.10 -2.10
C GLY A 182 -9.80 0.10 -2.26
N GLY A 183 -9.82 -0.66 -3.36
CA GLY A 183 -10.78 -1.73 -3.58
C GLY A 183 -10.69 -2.84 -2.53
N PHE A 184 -9.47 -3.29 -2.24
CA PHE A 184 -9.21 -4.29 -1.21
C PHE A 184 -9.71 -3.85 0.17
N ILE A 185 -9.22 -2.72 0.67
CA ILE A 185 -9.61 -2.25 2.02
C ILE A 185 -11.09 -1.87 2.09
N GLY A 186 -11.64 -1.30 1.02
CA GLY A 186 -13.07 -0.97 0.93
C GLY A 186 -13.97 -2.20 1.06
N HIS A 187 -13.59 -3.33 0.46
CA HIS A 187 -14.30 -4.59 0.65
C HIS A 187 -14.23 -5.07 2.10
N ILE A 188 -13.04 -5.07 2.70
CA ILE A 188 -12.84 -5.47 4.11
C ILE A 188 -13.66 -4.59 5.06
N VAL A 189 -13.64 -3.27 4.88
CA VAL A 189 -14.42 -2.33 5.70
C VAL A 189 -15.92 -2.62 5.60
N ARG A 190 -16.41 -2.92 4.39
CA ARG A 190 -17.83 -3.22 4.14
C ARG A 190 -18.28 -4.53 4.79
N THR A 191 -17.44 -5.56 4.72
CA THR A 191 -17.78 -6.90 5.25
C THR A 191 -17.45 -7.06 6.73
N LYS A 192 -16.50 -6.28 7.25
CA LYS A 192 -15.91 -6.38 8.59
C LYS A 192 -15.31 -7.76 8.91
N ASP A 193 -15.06 -8.56 7.88
CA ASP A 193 -14.48 -9.89 7.96
C ASP A 193 -13.03 -9.87 7.47
N ILE A 194 -12.10 -10.23 8.35
CA ILE A 194 -10.65 -10.30 8.08
C ILE A 194 -10.15 -11.75 7.86
N SER A 195 -11.07 -12.69 7.62
CA SER A 195 -10.70 -14.07 7.30
C SER A 195 -9.96 -14.16 5.96
N PHE A 196 -9.13 -15.19 5.82
CA PHE A 196 -8.40 -15.43 4.56
C PHE A 196 -9.35 -15.61 3.37
N GLU A 197 -10.51 -16.26 3.58
CA GLU A 197 -11.53 -16.44 2.52
C GLU A 197 -12.09 -15.10 2.05
N ASN A 198 -12.40 -14.19 2.98
CA ASN A 198 -12.89 -12.86 2.61
C ASN A 198 -11.79 -12.00 1.96
N MET A 199 -10.53 -12.16 2.38
CA MET A 199 -9.40 -11.47 1.74
C MET A 199 -9.19 -11.90 0.29
N LYS A 200 -9.45 -13.17 -0.07
CA LYS A 200 -9.45 -13.61 -1.47
C LYS A 200 -10.46 -12.81 -2.31
N THR A 201 -11.67 -12.65 -1.78
CA THR A 201 -12.70 -11.82 -2.43
C THR A 201 -12.27 -10.35 -2.51
N ALA A 202 -11.67 -9.83 -1.45
CA ALA A 202 -11.16 -8.45 -1.42
C ALA A 202 -10.09 -8.19 -2.50
N ILE A 203 -9.21 -9.16 -2.76
CA ILE A 203 -8.21 -9.08 -3.85
C ILE A 203 -8.88 -9.06 -5.22
N ILE A 204 -9.90 -9.88 -5.44
CA ILE A 204 -10.66 -9.87 -6.70
C ILE A 204 -11.33 -8.51 -6.91
N VAL A 205 -11.94 -7.95 -5.86
CA VAL A 205 -12.57 -6.60 -5.91
C VAL A 205 -11.52 -5.51 -6.18
N GLY A 206 -10.32 -5.64 -5.62
CA GLY A 206 -9.21 -4.71 -5.89
C GLY A 206 -8.67 -4.82 -7.32
N SER A 207 -8.79 -6.00 -7.95
CA SER A 207 -8.31 -6.28 -9.31
C SER A 207 -9.32 -5.92 -10.42
N ALA A 208 -10.58 -5.62 -10.07
CA ALA A 208 -11.66 -5.24 -10.99
C ALA A 208 -11.74 -3.73 -11.17
#